data_4add4ef0b257ac89e68916a3daec9ee6
#
_entry.id   4add4ef0b257ac89e68916a3daec9ee6
#
_cell.length_a   1.000
_cell.length_b   1.000
_cell.length_c   1.000
_cell.angle_alpha   90.00
_cell.angle_beta   90.00
_cell.angle_gamma   90.00
#
_symmetry.space_group_name_H-M   'P 1'
#
loop_
_entity.id
_entity.type
_entity.pdbx_description
1 polymer ?
#
loop_
_entity_poly.entity_id
_entity_poly.type
_entity_poly.pdbx_seq_one_letter_code
_entity_poly.pdbx_strand_id
1 'polypeptide(L)' 'MKWQMKLIDKINDAANEYNKTKDEKYKKEWYKLIKEYARLYAISE' A
#
# COMPACT_ATOMS: atom_id res chain seq x y z
N MET A 1 16.18 8.70 14.30
CA MET A 1 15.99 8.22 13.42
C MET A 1 14.96 8.30 12.81
N LYS A 2 14.73 8.39 12.11
CA LYS A 2 13.73 8.40 11.55
C LYS A 2 13.61 7.52 10.65
N TRP A 3 12.70 7.01 10.43
CA TRP A 3 12.54 6.22 9.44
C TRP A 3 11.27 6.25 9.01
N GLN A 4 11.03 6.02 7.84
CA GLN A 4 9.74 6.01 7.39
C GLN A 4 9.42 4.68 6.92
N MET A 5 8.18 4.30 6.98
CA MET A 5 7.69 3.10 6.45
C MET A 5 7.79 3.14 4.99
N LYS A 6 8.36 2.13 4.36
CA LYS A 6 8.39 2.11 2.93
C LYS A 6 7.02 1.86 2.39
N LEU A 7 6.83 2.27 1.17
CA LEU A 7 5.55 2.12 0.51
C LEU A 7 5.13 0.66 0.46
N ILE A 8 6.09 -0.20 0.24
CA ILE A 8 5.78 -1.61 0.16
C ILE A 8 5.29 -2.15 1.50
N ASP A 9 5.79 -1.60 2.58
CA ASP A 9 5.32 -1.99 3.91
C ASP A 9 3.89 -1.56 4.11
N LYS A 10 3.56 -0.39 3.60
CA LYS A 10 2.19 0.09 3.71
C LYS A 10 1.24 -0.79 2.93
N ILE A 11 1.67 -1.22 1.76
CA ILE A 11 0.85 -2.08 0.94
C ILE A 11 0.60 -3.40 1.66
N ASN A 12 1.65 -3.94 2.26
CA ASN A 12 1.51 -5.18 3.01
C ASN A 12 0.57 -5.03 4.19
N ASP A 13 0.68 -3.92 4.88
CA ASP A 13 -0.19 -3.66 6.01
C ASP A 13 -1.65 -3.61 5.59
N ALA A 14 -1.90 -2.91 4.51
CA ALA A 14 -3.28 -2.79 4.03
C ALA A 14 -3.82 -4.14 3.62
N ALA A 15 -3.00 -4.94 2.97
CA ALA A 15 -3.42 -6.25 2.55
C ALA A 15 -3.73 -7.13 3.76
N ASN A 16 -2.91 -7.04 4.78
CA ASN A 16 -3.12 -7.81 5.98
C ASN A 16 -4.40 -7.41 6.68
N GLU A 17 -4.64 -6.13 6.75
CA GLU A 17 -5.85 -5.64 7.40
C GLU A 17 -7.07 -6.11 6.63
N TYR A 18 -7.00 -6.06 5.33
CA TYR A 18 -8.12 -6.51 4.53
C TYR A 18 -8.36 -8.00 4.76
N ASN A 19 -7.29 -8.76 4.84
CA ASN A 19 -7.41 -10.18 5.10
C ASN A 19 -8.08 -10.46 6.41
N LYS A 20 -7.79 -9.66 7.40
CA LYS A 20 -8.38 -9.85 8.71
C LYS A 20 -9.82 -9.44 8.77
N THR A 21 -10.13 -8.29 8.24
CA THR A 21 -11.48 -7.73 8.39
C THR A 21 -12.36 -7.91 7.19
N LYS A 22 -11.77 -8.09 6.03
CA LYS A 22 -12.52 -8.15 4.77
C LYS A 22 -13.31 -6.88 4.56
N ASP A 23 -12.82 -5.79 5.11
CA ASP A 23 -13.50 -4.51 4.98
C ASP A 23 -13.06 -3.86 3.68
N GLU A 24 -14.04 -3.45 2.87
CA GLU A 24 -13.74 -2.84 1.59
C GLU A 24 -12.92 -1.59 1.71
N LYS A 25 -12.99 -0.96 2.82
CA LYS A 25 -12.22 0.21 3.08
C LYS A 25 -10.74 -0.09 2.88
N TYR A 26 -10.28 -1.19 3.43
CA TYR A 26 -8.88 -1.58 3.33
C TYR A 26 -8.52 -2.00 1.92
N LYS A 27 -9.47 -2.56 1.22
CA LYS A 27 -9.24 -2.96 -0.14
C LYS A 27 -8.98 -1.74 -1.02
N LYS A 28 -9.76 -0.69 -0.82
CA LYS A 28 -9.59 0.52 -1.59
C LYS A 28 -8.25 1.16 -1.28
N GLU A 29 -7.90 1.15 -0.02
CA GLU A 29 -6.63 1.71 0.40
C GLU A 29 -5.48 0.94 -0.25
N TRP A 30 -5.60 -0.36 -0.26
CA TRP A 30 -4.60 -1.22 -0.83
C TRP A 30 -4.40 -0.92 -2.32
N TYR A 31 -5.48 -0.82 -3.06
CA TYR A 31 -5.40 -0.52 -4.46
C TYR A 31 -4.78 0.85 -4.71
N LYS A 32 -5.12 1.77 -3.87
CA LYS A 32 -4.57 3.10 -3.98
C LYS A 32 -3.06 3.08 -3.81
N LEU A 33 -2.60 2.34 -2.83
CA LEU A 33 -1.17 2.25 -2.57
C LEU A 33 -0.44 1.54 -3.71
N ILE A 34 -1.06 0.54 -4.25
CA ILE A 34 -0.46 -0.17 -5.37
C ILE A 34 -0.32 0.73 -6.58
N LYS A 35 -1.31 1.55 -6.80
CA LYS A 35 -1.26 2.47 -7.92
C LYS A 35 -0.16 3.48 -7.72
N GLU A 36 0.03 3.94 -6.53
CA GLU A 36 1.07 4.88 -6.25
C GLU A 36 2.44 4.26 -6.45
N TYR A 37 2.55 3.04 -6.02
CA TYR A 37 3.80 2.32 -6.16
C TYR A 37 4.17 2.18 -7.64
N ALA A 38 3.21 1.77 -8.44
CA ALA A 38 3.43 1.61 -9.86
C ALA A 38 3.78 2.93 -10.52
N ARG A 39 3.14 3.99 -10.07
CA ARG A 39 3.38 5.28 -10.63
C ARG A 39 4.79 5.75 -10.36
N LEU A 40 5.27 5.51 -9.15
CA LEU A 40 6.63 5.89 -8.81
C LEU A 40 7.63 5.15 -9.66
N TYR A 41 7.38 3.90 -9.86
CA TYR A 41 8.26 3.10 -10.66
C TYR A 41 8.26 3.54 -12.11
N ALA A 42 7.10 3.86 -12.62
CA ALA A 42 6.98 4.31 -14.00
C ALA A 42 7.72 5.61 -14.20
N ILE A 43 7.66 6.46 -13.23
CA ILE A 43 8.32 7.73 -13.36
C ILE A 43 9.81 7.61 -13.24
N SER A 44 10.25 6.73 -12.39
CA SER A 44 11.65 6.60 -12.21
C SER A 44 12.36 5.99 -13.40
N GLU A 45 11.61 5.49 -14.34
CA GLU A 45 12.20 4.97 -15.48
C GLU A 45 12.86 5.93 -16.26
#